data_c000e186f054dc8a103612a80636a39a
#
_entry.id   c000e186f054dc8a103612a80636a39a
#
_cell.length_a   1.000
_cell.length_b   1.000
_cell.length_c   1.000
_cell.angle_alpha   90.00
_cell.angle_beta   90.00
_cell.angle_gamma   90.00
#
_symmetry.space_group_name_H-M   'P 1'
#
loop_
_entity.id
_entity.type
_entity.pdbx_description
1 polymer ?
#
loop_
_entity_poly.entity_id
_entity_poly.type
_entity_poly.pdbx_seq_one_letter_code
_entity_poly.pdbx_strand_id
1 'polypeptide(L)'
;QIIFPATLNFLGQECCSYMPGLKRIYCMSSEPPVCKESTLNPGNSPFGKYNSDFYLRTPNDIPIYVPVGTAEKYRNAWGWDYFTNFIETDDFPTAIHNVTTEHYDSKNCVYDLMGRKVINPQKGQVYIKNGKKTLFAY
;
A
#
# COMPACT_ATOMS: atom_id res chain seq x y z
N GLN A 1 2.40 8.50 -1.84
CA GLN A 1 3.11 7.44 -1.10
C GLN A 1 3.50 6.28 -1.99
N ILE A 2 4.51 5.53 -1.59
CA ILE A 2 4.91 4.26 -2.22
C ILE A 2 4.81 3.17 -1.15
N ILE A 3 4.39 1.97 -1.55
CA ILE A 3 4.37 0.78 -0.71
C ILE A 3 5.18 -0.30 -1.41
N PHE A 4 6.29 -0.69 -0.81
CA PHE A 4 7.12 -1.79 -1.27
C PHE A 4 6.74 -3.07 -0.51
N PRO A 5 6.34 -4.14 -1.21
CA PRO A 5 5.95 -5.39 -0.57
C PRO A 5 7.13 -6.10 0.10
N ALA A 6 6.84 -7.01 1.03
CA ALA A 6 7.87 -7.79 1.73
C ALA A 6 8.73 -8.67 0.81
N THR A 7 8.22 -8.98 -0.38
CA THR A 7 8.92 -9.79 -1.39
C THR A 7 9.84 -8.98 -2.31
N LEU A 8 9.83 -7.65 -2.20
CA LEU A 8 10.74 -6.81 -2.98
C LEU A 8 12.15 -6.96 -2.46
N ASN A 9 13.08 -7.34 -3.33
CA ASN A 9 14.48 -7.55 -2.98
C ASN A 9 15.45 -6.68 -3.78
N PHE A 10 14.95 -5.91 -4.76
CA PHE A 10 15.80 -5.12 -5.65
C PHE A 10 15.10 -3.85 -6.13
N LEU A 11 15.85 -2.74 -6.18
CA LEU A 11 15.45 -1.47 -6.77
C LEU A 11 16.40 -1.09 -7.91
N GLY A 12 15.84 -0.84 -9.09
CA GLY A 12 16.57 -0.46 -10.27
C GLY A 12 17.14 0.96 -10.20
N GLN A 13 17.97 1.32 -11.19
CA GLN A 13 18.58 2.65 -11.29
C GLN A 13 17.50 3.74 -11.34
N GLU A 14 17.62 4.75 -10.49
CA GLU A 14 16.80 5.97 -10.47
C GLU A 14 15.27 5.75 -10.54
N CYS A 15 14.79 4.53 -10.17
CA CYS A 15 13.38 4.16 -10.34
C CYS A 15 12.41 4.98 -9.45
N CYS A 16 12.91 5.62 -8.41
CA CYS A 16 12.17 6.47 -7.48
C CYS A 16 12.80 7.86 -7.33
N SER A 17 13.62 8.29 -8.28
CA SER A 17 14.21 9.62 -8.32
C SER A 17 13.23 10.66 -8.86
N TYR A 18 13.52 11.94 -8.64
CA TYR A 18 12.70 13.06 -9.14
C TYR A 18 11.21 13.01 -8.76
N MET A 19 10.93 12.61 -7.51
CA MET A 19 9.58 12.54 -6.95
C MET A 19 9.35 13.60 -5.85
N PRO A 20 9.36 14.91 -6.17
CA PRO A 20 9.29 15.99 -5.16
C PRO A 20 7.97 15.98 -4.39
N GLY A 21 6.92 15.39 -4.92
CA GLY A 21 5.63 15.24 -4.27
C GLY A 21 5.50 14.00 -3.36
N LEU A 22 6.53 13.17 -3.27
CA LEU A 22 6.49 11.98 -2.41
C LEU A 22 6.47 12.39 -0.94
N LYS A 23 5.54 11.82 -0.17
CA LYS A 23 5.30 12.18 1.23
C LYS A 23 5.74 11.09 2.21
N ARG A 24 5.79 9.82 1.78
CA ARG A 24 6.18 8.69 2.61
C ARG A 24 6.43 7.44 1.79
N ILE A 25 7.23 6.53 2.34
CA ILE A 25 7.46 5.20 1.79
C ILE A 25 7.17 4.17 2.90
N TYR A 26 6.51 3.07 2.53
CA TYR A 26 6.39 1.88 3.36
C TYR A 26 7.22 0.76 2.75
N CYS A 27 8.15 0.20 3.51
CA CYS A 27 8.97 -0.94 3.14
C CYS A 27 8.62 -2.11 4.05
N MET A 28 7.91 -3.10 3.52
CA MET A 28 7.44 -4.25 4.32
C MET A 28 8.50 -5.35 4.46
N SER A 29 9.64 -5.23 3.80
CA SER A 29 10.74 -6.21 3.88
C SER A 29 11.55 -6.04 5.15
N SER A 30 11.89 -7.14 5.82
CA SER A 30 12.81 -7.15 6.97
C SER A 30 14.28 -6.98 6.58
N GLU A 31 14.60 -7.15 5.30
CA GLU A 31 15.90 -6.86 4.73
C GLU A 31 15.77 -5.74 3.69
N PRO A 32 16.64 -4.72 3.72
CA PRO A 32 16.58 -3.65 2.74
C PRO A 32 16.72 -4.18 1.32
N PRO A 33 15.79 -3.87 0.40
CA PRO A 33 15.98 -4.18 -1.02
C PRO A 33 17.31 -3.62 -1.54
N VAL A 34 18.04 -4.41 -2.30
CA VAL A 34 19.33 -4.01 -2.88
C VAL A 34 19.09 -2.89 -3.87
N CYS A 35 19.76 -1.77 -3.68
CA CYS A 35 19.71 -0.62 -4.57
C CYS A 35 20.78 -0.74 -5.66
N LYS A 36 20.42 -0.44 -6.91
CA LYS A 36 21.36 -0.38 -8.03
C LYS A 36 21.78 1.06 -8.31
N GLU A 37 23.10 1.28 -8.34
CA GLU A 37 23.68 2.56 -8.75
C GLU A 37 23.36 2.88 -10.21
N SER A 38 23.12 4.15 -10.50
CA SER A 38 22.92 4.62 -11.87
C SER A 38 24.22 4.50 -12.69
N THR A 39 24.13 3.89 -13.87
CA THR A 39 25.25 3.83 -14.82
C THR A 39 25.46 5.13 -15.58
N LEU A 40 24.42 5.95 -15.70
CA LEU A 40 24.47 7.26 -16.37
C LEU A 40 24.91 8.37 -15.42
N ASN A 41 24.54 8.25 -14.15
CA ASN A 41 24.81 9.22 -13.10
C ASN A 41 25.47 8.54 -11.91
N PRO A 42 26.81 8.29 -11.95
CA PRO A 42 27.51 7.60 -10.87
C PRO A 42 27.28 8.28 -9.51
N GLY A 43 27.03 7.48 -8.49
CA GLY A 43 26.68 7.93 -7.14
C GLY A 43 25.19 8.21 -6.92
N ASN A 44 24.33 8.10 -7.96
CA ASN A 44 22.90 8.17 -7.76
C ASN A 44 22.33 6.82 -7.33
N SER A 45 21.61 6.84 -6.22
CA SER A 45 20.77 5.72 -5.76
C SER A 45 19.44 5.67 -6.55
N PRO A 46 18.61 4.64 -6.36
CA PRO A 46 17.25 4.61 -6.90
C PRO A 46 16.41 5.83 -6.55
N PHE A 47 16.72 6.53 -5.47
CA PHE A 47 15.97 7.70 -4.96
C PHE A 47 16.55 9.03 -5.42
N GLY A 48 17.77 9.03 -5.95
CA GLY A 48 18.47 10.21 -6.43
C GLY A 48 19.79 10.48 -5.70
N LYS A 49 20.35 11.65 -5.94
CA LYS A 49 21.60 12.12 -5.32
C LYS A 49 21.33 13.28 -4.36
N TYR A 50 22.06 13.30 -3.26
CA TYR A 50 21.91 14.32 -2.23
C TYR A 50 22.11 15.76 -2.75
N ASN A 51 22.97 15.95 -3.76
CA ASN A 51 23.35 17.26 -4.31
C ASN A 51 22.57 17.66 -5.58
N SER A 52 21.48 16.97 -5.93
CA SER A 52 20.63 17.39 -7.05
C SER A 52 19.73 18.57 -6.67
N ASP A 53 19.22 19.31 -7.65
CA ASP A 53 18.35 20.46 -7.45
C ASP A 53 17.21 20.14 -6.49
N PHE A 54 17.15 20.91 -5.40
CA PHE A 54 16.23 20.69 -4.28
C PHE A 54 14.77 20.54 -4.72
N TYR A 55 14.36 21.27 -5.75
CA TYR A 55 12.98 21.29 -6.22
C TYR A 55 12.56 20.06 -7.04
N LEU A 56 13.51 19.32 -7.56
CA LEU A 56 13.23 18.18 -8.45
C LEU A 56 13.54 16.83 -7.81
N ARG A 57 14.29 16.80 -6.71
CA ARG A 57 14.70 15.57 -6.05
C ARG A 57 13.57 14.95 -5.24
N THR A 58 13.64 13.65 -5.04
CA THR A 58 12.85 12.96 -4.01
C THR A 58 13.28 13.48 -2.63
N PRO A 59 12.36 13.96 -1.77
CA PRO A 59 12.74 14.44 -0.44
C PRO A 59 13.34 13.31 0.39
N ASN A 60 14.43 13.61 1.11
CA ASN A 60 15.15 12.62 1.92
C ASN A 60 14.77 12.63 3.41
N ASP A 61 13.93 13.55 3.83
CA ASP A 61 13.42 13.72 5.20
C ASP A 61 12.03 13.13 5.42
N ILE A 62 11.42 12.58 4.36
CA ILE A 62 10.11 11.93 4.46
C ILE A 62 10.19 10.67 5.32
N PRO A 63 9.09 10.31 6.01
CA PRO A 63 9.05 9.09 6.80
C PRO A 63 9.14 7.83 5.93
N ILE A 64 10.08 6.96 6.29
CA ILE A 64 10.29 5.63 5.73
C ILE A 64 9.88 4.63 6.79
N TYR A 65 8.72 4.00 6.61
CA TYR A 65 8.18 3.00 7.52
C TYR A 65 8.77 1.63 7.21
N VAL A 66 9.39 1.00 8.20
CA VAL A 66 10.05 -0.30 8.09
C VAL A 66 9.62 -1.23 9.24
N PRO A 67 9.76 -2.55 9.12
CA PRO A 67 9.43 -3.48 10.20
C PRO A 67 10.23 -3.21 11.48
N VAL A 68 9.62 -3.49 12.64
CA VAL A 68 10.26 -3.32 13.94
C VAL A 68 11.60 -4.07 14.00
N GLY A 69 12.65 -3.41 14.51
CA GLY A 69 14.00 -3.94 14.63
C GLY A 69 14.83 -3.89 13.33
N THR A 70 14.36 -3.21 12.27
CA THR A 70 15.08 -3.19 10.99
C THR A 70 15.62 -1.81 10.59
N ALA A 71 15.27 -0.73 11.29
CA ALA A 71 15.66 0.63 10.92
C ALA A 71 17.18 0.80 10.74
N GLU A 72 18.01 0.17 11.60
CA GLU A 72 19.47 0.24 11.48
C GLU A 72 19.99 -0.46 10.22
N LYS A 73 19.37 -1.56 9.80
CA LYS A 73 19.74 -2.23 8.55
C LYS A 73 19.52 -1.30 7.35
N TYR A 74 18.36 -0.59 7.34
CA TYR A 74 18.04 0.37 6.29
C TYR A 74 18.97 1.58 6.31
N ARG A 75 19.30 2.14 7.47
CA ARG A 75 20.25 3.27 7.59
C ARG A 75 21.64 2.94 7.06
N ASN A 76 22.09 1.68 7.22
CA ASN A 76 23.41 1.23 6.79
C ASN A 76 23.41 0.64 5.37
N ALA A 77 22.27 0.48 4.73
CA ALA A 77 22.18 -0.06 3.39
C ALA A 77 22.38 1.04 2.35
N TRP A 78 23.29 0.80 1.40
CA TRP A 78 23.57 1.74 0.32
C TRP A 78 22.29 2.07 -0.47
N GLY A 79 22.10 3.35 -0.74
CA GLY A 79 20.93 3.90 -1.41
C GLY A 79 19.79 4.23 -0.45
N TRP A 80 19.57 3.46 0.60
CA TRP A 80 18.64 3.76 1.68
C TRP A 80 19.21 4.79 2.65
N ASP A 81 20.51 4.84 2.82
CA ASP A 81 21.26 5.86 3.55
C ASP A 81 21.03 7.29 3.02
N TYR A 82 20.38 7.42 1.87
CA TYR A 82 19.84 8.67 1.36
C TYR A 82 18.79 9.30 2.30
N PHE A 83 18.01 8.49 3.01
CA PHE A 83 16.93 8.95 3.89
C PHE A 83 17.40 9.14 5.33
N THR A 84 16.81 10.13 6.01
CA THR A 84 17.16 10.49 7.40
C THR A 84 16.11 10.08 8.42
N ASN A 85 14.87 9.75 7.98
CA ASN A 85 13.72 9.55 8.86
C ASN A 85 13.13 8.16 8.72
N PHE A 86 13.67 7.18 9.46
CA PHE A 86 13.15 5.81 9.53
C PHE A 86 12.27 5.63 10.75
N ILE A 87 11.06 5.10 10.54
CA ILE A 87 10.05 4.82 11.57
C ILE A 87 9.76 3.32 11.55
N GLU A 88 9.96 2.66 12.68
CA GLU A 88 9.62 1.26 12.84
C GLU A 88 8.12 1.07 13.12
N THR A 89 7.50 0.11 12.44
CA THR A 89 6.08 -0.20 12.58
C THR A 89 5.75 -1.64 12.24
N ASP A 90 4.72 -2.18 12.88
CA ASP A 90 4.07 -3.44 12.49
C ASP A 90 2.75 -3.18 11.72
N ASP A 91 2.30 -1.92 11.70
CA ASP A 91 1.06 -1.50 11.03
C ASP A 91 1.35 -0.96 9.63
N PHE A 92 1.37 -1.86 8.66
CA PHE A 92 1.56 -1.51 7.26
C PHE A 92 0.21 -1.41 6.53
N PRO A 93 0.05 -0.42 5.61
CA PRO A 93 -1.14 -0.33 4.80
C PRO A 93 -1.25 -1.57 3.90
N THR A 94 -2.22 -2.42 4.17
CA THR A 94 -2.57 -3.53 3.28
C THR A 94 -3.43 -3.00 2.13
N ALA A 95 -3.28 -3.53 0.92
CA ALA A 95 -4.05 -3.12 -0.26
C ALA A 95 -5.58 -3.27 -0.09
N ILE A 96 -6.03 -3.86 1.00
CA ILE A 96 -7.43 -4.15 1.34
C ILE A 96 -8.00 -3.20 2.42
N HIS A 97 -7.26 -2.17 2.87
CA HIS A 97 -7.75 -1.25 3.92
C HIS A 97 -8.90 -0.32 3.49
N ASN A 98 -9.41 -0.42 2.27
CA ASN A 98 -10.60 0.33 1.83
C ASN A 98 -11.79 -0.54 1.45
N VAL A 99 -11.81 -1.81 1.80
CA VAL A 99 -13.09 -2.41 2.12
C VAL A 99 -13.41 -1.93 3.53
N THR A 100 -14.04 -0.77 3.67
CA THR A 100 -14.96 -0.59 4.76
C THR A 100 -15.89 -1.79 4.68
N THR A 101 -15.60 -2.80 5.46
CA THR A 101 -16.64 -3.63 6.00
C THR A 101 -17.45 -2.67 6.89
N GLU A 102 -18.29 -1.81 6.26
CA GLU A 102 -19.58 -1.63 6.87
C GLU A 102 -19.95 -3.06 7.21
N HIS A 103 -20.17 -3.34 8.46
CA HIS A 103 -20.76 -4.57 8.93
C HIS A 103 -22.10 -4.68 8.20
N TYR A 104 -22.01 -5.11 6.95
CA TYR A 104 -23.17 -5.57 6.22
C TYR A 104 -23.56 -6.84 6.96
N ASP A 105 -24.54 -6.67 7.79
CA ASP A 105 -25.25 -7.80 8.38
C ASP A 105 -25.84 -8.59 7.21
N SER A 106 -24.96 -9.36 6.56
CA SER A 106 -25.28 -10.17 5.37
C SER A 106 -26.38 -11.18 5.68
N LYS A 107 -26.64 -11.39 6.98
CA LYS A 107 -27.69 -12.30 7.45
C LYS A 107 -29.10 -11.81 7.19
N ASN A 108 -29.30 -10.52 6.85
CA ASN A 108 -30.63 -9.98 6.60
C ASN A 108 -30.82 -9.30 5.23
N CYS A 109 -29.83 -9.34 4.36
CA CYS A 109 -29.98 -8.76 3.03
C CYS A 109 -30.80 -9.66 2.11
N VAL A 110 -31.74 -9.03 1.41
CA VAL A 110 -32.59 -9.66 0.41
C VAL A 110 -32.18 -9.16 -0.97
N TYR A 111 -32.05 -10.06 -1.94
CA TYR A 111 -31.70 -9.74 -3.32
C TYR A 111 -32.77 -10.27 -4.28
N ASP A 112 -33.01 -9.56 -5.36
CA ASP A 112 -33.83 -10.09 -6.47
C ASP A 112 -33.07 -11.19 -7.25
N LEU A 113 -33.73 -11.83 -8.18
CA LEU A 113 -33.12 -12.89 -8.99
C LEU A 113 -32.03 -12.38 -9.96
N MET A 114 -31.89 -11.06 -10.11
CA MET A 114 -30.85 -10.39 -10.87
C MET A 114 -29.66 -9.96 -9.99
N GLY A 115 -29.68 -10.28 -8.69
CA GLY A 115 -28.62 -9.94 -7.73
C GLY A 115 -28.67 -8.50 -7.20
N ARG A 116 -29.71 -7.73 -7.46
CA ARG A 116 -29.87 -6.38 -6.93
C ARG A 116 -30.45 -6.43 -5.53
N LYS A 117 -29.91 -5.63 -4.61
CA LYS A 117 -30.41 -5.54 -3.23
C LYS A 117 -31.82 -4.94 -3.20
N VAL A 118 -32.71 -5.59 -2.48
CA VAL A 118 -34.11 -5.19 -2.31
C VAL A 118 -34.33 -4.73 -0.88
N ILE A 119 -34.75 -3.47 -0.70
CA ILE A 119 -35.01 -2.89 0.61
C ILE A 119 -36.44 -3.25 1.10
N ASN A 120 -37.42 -3.26 0.20
CA ASN A 120 -38.81 -3.60 0.49
C ASN A 120 -39.28 -4.76 -0.37
N PRO A 121 -39.06 -6.02 0.03
CA PRO A 121 -39.48 -7.18 -0.73
C PRO A 121 -41.03 -7.26 -0.78
N GLN A 122 -41.58 -7.52 -1.99
CA GLN A 122 -42.99 -7.59 -2.23
C GLN A 122 -43.55 -8.99 -1.89
N LYS A 123 -44.73 -9.04 -1.32
CA LYS A 123 -45.45 -10.28 -1.02
C LYS A 123 -45.68 -11.09 -2.31
N GLY A 124 -45.51 -12.39 -2.25
CA GLY A 124 -45.75 -13.30 -3.37
C GLY A 124 -44.63 -13.36 -4.39
N GLN A 125 -43.51 -12.67 -4.18
CA GLN A 125 -42.34 -12.76 -5.05
C GLN A 125 -41.22 -13.59 -4.43
N VAL A 126 -40.35 -14.16 -5.30
CA VAL A 126 -39.20 -14.96 -4.91
C VAL A 126 -37.94 -14.08 -4.90
N TYR A 127 -37.22 -14.14 -3.81
CA TYR A 127 -35.96 -13.42 -3.58
C TYR A 127 -34.85 -14.37 -3.13
N ILE A 128 -33.62 -13.91 -3.12
CA ILE A 128 -32.48 -14.60 -2.52
C ILE A 128 -32.21 -14.00 -1.14
N LYS A 129 -32.35 -14.80 -0.10
CA LYS A 129 -32.00 -14.46 1.27
C LYS A 129 -31.05 -15.50 1.83
N ASN A 130 -29.90 -15.08 2.38
CA ASN A 130 -28.86 -15.99 2.89
C ASN A 130 -28.41 -17.08 1.88
N GLY A 131 -28.30 -16.68 0.61
CA GLY A 131 -27.90 -17.60 -0.48
C GLY A 131 -28.99 -18.59 -0.92
N LYS A 132 -30.21 -18.52 -0.37
CA LYS A 132 -31.31 -19.42 -0.71
C LYS A 132 -32.48 -18.65 -1.33
N LYS A 133 -33.14 -19.26 -2.33
CA LYS A 133 -34.40 -18.76 -2.88
C LYS A 133 -35.50 -18.86 -1.81
N THR A 134 -36.13 -17.73 -1.52
CA THR A 134 -37.17 -17.63 -0.48
C THR A 134 -38.39 -16.90 -1.06
N LEU A 135 -39.58 -17.49 -0.93
CA LEU A 135 -40.84 -16.82 -1.23
C LEU A 135 -41.24 -15.95 -0.04
N PHE A 136 -41.47 -14.69 -0.29
CA PHE A 136 -41.95 -13.77 0.76
C PHE A 136 -43.50 -13.87 0.86
N ALA A 137 -43.98 -14.53 1.91
CA ALA A 137 -45.38 -14.85 2.11
C ALA A 137 -46.12 -13.86 3.06
N TYR A 138 -45.37 -12.92 3.69
CA TYR A 138 -45.96 -11.97 4.69
C TYR A 138 -45.90 -10.54 4.22
#